data_cc1ca79c49a10864be8f5afef9663db9
#
_entry.id   cc1ca79c49a10864be8f5afef9663db9
#
_cell.length_a   1.000
_cell.length_b   1.000
_cell.length_c   1.000
_cell.angle_alpha   90.00
_cell.angle_beta   90.00
_cell.angle_gamma   90.00
#
_symmetry.space_group_name_H-M   'P 1'
#
loop_
_entity.id
_entity.type
_entity.pdbx_description
1 polymer ?
#
loop_
_entity_poly.entity_id
_entity_poly.type
_entity_poly.pdbx_seq_one_letter_code
_entity_poly.pdbx_strand_id
1 'polypeptide(L)'
;MFGIDAYLLAGFSEIRKGDIVVEFGTGTGIIPILLADSPAKKIHALEVQPESVSMARRSVELNKLSEKIQIHEGNLKNASQIFSKSFCNTVISNPPYIKTTQGKLNPSESKNIARHEILCTLEDVISSAEKILKSHGRFFMIHRSDRLDEIFILMEKHSFKIKRLQFVFPFIEKPPVMILVEARKNANNGVKVLEPLIMYDSKGIYSKQIEAIYKKFTR
;
A
#
# COMPACT_ATOMS: atom_id res chain seq x y z
N MET A 1 9.82 -3.05 13.89
CA MET A 1 8.79 -4.13 13.82
C MET A 1 7.87 -3.78 12.68
N PHE A 2 7.67 -4.66 11.72
CA PHE A 2 6.76 -4.40 10.59
C PHE A 2 5.32 -4.51 11.07
N GLY A 3 4.47 -3.55 10.67
CA GLY A 3 3.05 -3.60 10.99
C GLY A 3 2.35 -4.71 10.20
N ILE A 4 1.29 -5.26 10.77
CA ILE A 4 0.41 -6.25 10.12
C ILE A 4 -0.12 -5.74 8.76
N ASP A 5 -0.22 -4.42 8.61
CA ASP A 5 -0.74 -3.73 7.43
C ASP A 5 -0.04 -4.16 6.13
N ALA A 6 1.28 -4.37 6.18
CA ALA A 6 2.06 -4.82 5.03
C ALA A 6 1.63 -6.22 4.56
N TYR A 7 1.39 -7.13 5.50
CA TYR A 7 0.90 -8.49 5.20
C TYR A 7 -0.53 -8.47 4.66
N LEU A 8 -1.40 -7.65 5.26
CA LEU A 8 -2.78 -7.49 4.81
C LEU A 8 -2.83 -6.97 3.38
N LEU A 9 -2.07 -5.90 3.09
CA LEU A 9 -2.01 -5.31 1.76
C LEU A 9 -1.41 -6.26 0.73
N ALA A 10 -0.29 -6.92 1.05
CA ALA A 10 0.32 -7.91 0.17
C ALA A 10 -0.64 -9.09 -0.10
N GLY A 11 -1.33 -9.59 0.93
CA GLY A 11 -2.32 -10.68 0.81
C GLY A 11 -3.56 -10.31 0.01
N PHE A 12 -3.99 -9.05 0.05
CA PHE A 12 -5.12 -8.50 -0.70
C PHE A 12 -4.76 -8.21 -2.16
N SER A 13 -3.48 -7.90 -2.44
CA SER A 13 -3.01 -7.48 -3.76
C SER A 13 -2.92 -8.67 -4.72
N GLU A 14 -3.78 -8.68 -5.74
CA GLU A 14 -3.74 -9.68 -6.81
C GLU A 14 -2.75 -9.27 -7.90
N ILE A 15 -1.59 -9.90 -7.95
CA ILE A 15 -0.59 -9.64 -8.99
C ILE A 15 -0.79 -10.64 -10.13
N ARG A 16 -0.79 -10.14 -11.37
CA ARG A 16 -0.97 -10.96 -12.57
C ARG A 16 0.37 -11.31 -13.20
N LYS A 17 0.38 -12.40 -13.97
CA LYS A 17 1.57 -12.82 -14.73
C LYS A 17 2.04 -11.70 -15.66
N GLY A 18 3.31 -11.35 -15.52
CA GLY A 18 3.94 -10.33 -16.37
C GLY A 18 3.73 -8.88 -15.90
N ASP A 19 3.03 -8.65 -14.80
CA ASP A 19 2.87 -7.29 -14.23
C ASP A 19 4.22 -6.64 -13.93
N ILE A 20 4.33 -5.36 -14.27
CA ILE A 20 5.28 -4.45 -13.68
C ILE A 20 4.56 -3.80 -12.51
N VAL A 21 5.11 -3.97 -11.31
CA VAL A 21 4.55 -3.46 -10.05
C VAL A 21 5.40 -2.29 -9.57
N VAL A 22 4.77 -1.22 -9.09
CA VAL A 22 5.45 -0.12 -8.40
C VAL A 22 4.83 0.03 -7.00
N GLU A 23 5.67 0.00 -5.97
CA GLU A 23 5.25 0.36 -4.62
C GLU A 23 5.69 1.78 -4.29
N PHE A 24 4.80 2.55 -3.66
CA PHE A 24 5.08 3.88 -3.13
C PHE A 24 5.25 3.84 -1.61
N GLY A 25 6.37 4.39 -1.12
CA GLY A 25 6.68 4.47 0.29
C GLY A 25 7.07 3.11 0.88
N THR A 26 8.04 2.44 0.27
CA THR A 26 8.40 1.05 0.64
C THR A 26 9.01 0.92 2.03
N GLY A 27 9.48 2.01 2.63
CA GLY A 27 10.20 1.95 3.90
C GLY A 27 11.43 1.03 3.80
N THR A 28 11.43 -0.04 4.57
CA THR A 28 12.52 -1.03 4.60
C THR A 28 12.38 -2.18 3.59
N GLY A 29 11.38 -2.10 2.69
CA GLY A 29 11.24 -3.06 1.58
C GLY A 29 10.39 -4.29 1.88
N ILE A 30 9.52 -4.25 2.90
CA ILE A 30 8.76 -5.45 3.33
C ILE A 30 7.74 -5.91 2.28
N ILE A 31 6.93 -5.00 1.72
CA ILE A 31 5.88 -5.37 0.76
C ILE A 31 6.47 -5.96 -0.54
N PRO A 32 7.51 -5.38 -1.17
CA PRO A 32 8.16 -5.99 -2.32
C PRO A 32 8.69 -7.39 -2.03
N ILE A 33 9.27 -7.62 -0.84
CA ILE A 33 9.80 -8.92 -0.43
C ILE A 33 8.66 -9.94 -0.27
N LEU A 34 7.55 -9.57 0.38
CA LEU A 34 6.36 -10.43 0.48
C LEU A 34 5.79 -10.79 -0.90
N LEU A 35 5.88 -9.89 -1.87
CA LEU A 35 5.38 -10.08 -3.23
C LEU A 35 6.41 -10.73 -4.18
N ALA A 36 7.61 -11.08 -3.72
CA ALA A 36 8.67 -11.60 -4.58
C ALA A 36 8.29 -12.86 -5.34
N ASP A 37 7.51 -13.76 -4.71
CA ASP A 37 7.03 -15.01 -5.31
C ASP A 37 5.79 -14.81 -6.19
N SER A 38 5.25 -13.60 -6.27
CA SER A 38 4.14 -13.31 -7.17
C SER A 38 4.57 -13.46 -8.64
N PRO A 39 3.62 -13.66 -9.56
CA PRO A 39 3.93 -13.80 -10.98
C PRO A 39 4.27 -12.47 -11.68
N ALA A 40 4.59 -11.41 -10.93
CA ALA A 40 5.10 -10.15 -11.47
C ALA A 40 6.35 -10.37 -12.30
N LYS A 41 6.50 -9.61 -13.39
CA LYS A 41 7.76 -9.57 -14.17
C LYS A 41 8.85 -8.83 -13.38
N LYS A 42 8.52 -7.71 -12.78
CA LYS A 42 9.45 -6.87 -12.01
C LYS A 42 8.67 -6.10 -10.95
N ILE A 43 9.31 -5.84 -9.81
CA ILE A 43 8.78 -5.01 -8.73
C ILE A 43 9.74 -3.84 -8.53
N HIS A 44 9.23 -2.64 -8.67
CA HIS A 44 9.94 -1.40 -8.35
C HIS A 44 9.39 -0.85 -7.05
N ALA A 45 10.24 -0.36 -6.17
CA ALA A 45 9.84 0.22 -4.90
C ALA A 45 10.48 1.59 -4.73
N LEU A 46 9.66 2.60 -4.45
CA LEU A 46 10.06 3.99 -4.34
C LEU A 46 10.01 4.45 -2.88
N GLU A 47 11.10 5.07 -2.43
CA GLU A 47 11.23 5.60 -1.07
C GLU A 47 11.97 6.93 -1.10
N VAL A 48 11.52 7.87 -0.27
CA VAL A 48 12.09 9.23 -0.24
C VAL A 48 13.20 9.38 0.81
N GLN A 49 13.22 8.51 1.83
CA GLN A 49 14.18 8.59 2.94
C GLN A 49 15.43 7.77 2.64
N PRO A 50 16.64 8.40 2.53
CA PRO A 50 17.87 7.70 2.16
C PRO A 50 18.23 6.52 3.08
N GLU A 51 17.99 6.66 4.39
CA GLU A 51 18.25 5.58 5.36
C GLU A 51 17.35 4.37 5.10
N SER A 52 16.06 4.60 4.82
CA SER A 52 15.10 3.56 4.49
C SER A 52 15.45 2.89 3.16
N VAL A 53 15.85 3.66 2.15
CA VAL A 53 16.36 3.16 0.86
C VAL A 53 17.55 2.22 1.06
N SER A 54 18.53 2.64 1.88
CA SER A 54 19.70 1.81 2.19
C SER A 54 19.29 0.49 2.87
N MET A 55 18.37 0.54 3.84
CA MET A 55 17.84 -0.66 4.51
C MET A 55 17.09 -1.56 3.54
N ALA A 56 16.24 -1.00 2.67
CA ALA A 56 15.47 -1.76 1.69
C ALA A 56 16.40 -2.47 0.69
N ARG A 57 17.44 -1.79 0.17
CA ARG A 57 18.44 -2.40 -0.73
C ARG A 57 19.13 -3.59 -0.09
N ARG A 58 19.60 -3.44 1.17
CA ARG A 58 20.20 -4.55 1.91
C ARG A 58 19.25 -5.71 2.16
N SER A 59 17.98 -5.38 2.49
CA SER A 59 16.94 -6.41 2.68
C SER A 59 16.71 -7.22 1.40
N VAL A 60 16.65 -6.57 0.23
CA VAL A 60 16.49 -7.21 -1.07
C VAL A 60 17.71 -8.08 -1.39
N GLU A 61 18.93 -7.60 -1.16
CA GLU A 61 20.17 -8.33 -1.40
C GLU A 61 20.30 -9.57 -0.52
N LEU A 62 20.06 -9.43 0.80
CA LEU A 62 20.09 -10.54 1.76
C LEU A 62 19.10 -11.66 1.41
N ASN A 63 17.95 -11.31 0.82
CA ASN A 63 16.97 -12.27 0.34
C ASN A 63 17.24 -12.78 -1.10
N LYS A 64 18.35 -12.34 -1.75
CA LYS A 64 18.73 -12.70 -3.13
C LYS A 64 17.64 -12.34 -4.15
N LEU A 65 16.98 -11.19 -3.97
CA LEU A 65 15.85 -10.75 -4.78
C LEU A 65 16.19 -9.60 -5.75
N SER A 66 17.46 -9.23 -5.93
CA SER A 66 17.90 -8.10 -6.76
C SER A 66 17.50 -8.21 -8.22
N GLU A 67 17.38 -9.45 -8.75
CA GLU A 67 16.86 -9.70 -10.09
C GLU A 67 15.36 -9.37 -10.23
N LYS A 68 14.59 -9.49 -9.14
CA LYS A 68 13.13 -9.31 -9.11
C LYS A 68 12.72 -7.93 -8.64
N ILE A 69 13.43 -7.36 -7.66
CA ILE A 69 13.05 -6.13 -6.94
C ILE A 69 14.12 -5.06 -7.17
N GLN A 70 13.69 -3.86 -7.51
CA GLN A 70 14.55 -2.69 -7.68
C GLN A 70 14.09 -1.54 -6.78
N ILE A 71 15.00 -1.05 -5.92
CA ILE A 71 14.73 0.04 -4.98
C ILE A 71 15.20 1.37 -5.60
N HIS A 72 14.28 2.32 -5.69
CA HIS A 72 14.49 3.68 -6.20
C HIS A 72 14.41 4.68 -5.05
N GLU A 73 15.38 5.60 -5.01
CA GLU A 73 15.32 6.76 -4.15
C GLU A 73 14.61 7.90 -4.88
N GLY A 74 13.60 8.49 -4.24
CA GLY A 74 12.89 9.62 -4.82
C GLY A 74 11.53 9.91 -4.19
N ASN A 75 11.02 11.10 -4.51
CA ASN A 75 9.70 11.51 -4.06
C ASN A 75 8.62 11.00 -5.04
N LEU A 76 7.57 10.37 -4.51
CA LEU A 76 6.47 9.85 -5.34
C LEU A 76 5.76 10.94 -6.16
N LYS A 77 5.78 12.22 -5.72
CA LYS A 77 5.26 13.36 -6.51
C LYS A 77 5.95 13.47 -7.87
N ASN A 78 7.18 12.98 -7.97
CA ASN A 78 7.99 12.94 -9.19
C ASN A 78 7.97 11.55 -9.87
N ALA A 79 7.04 10.66 -9.49
CA ALA A 79 7.00 9.28 -9.98
C ALA A 79 6.96 9.20 -11.52
N SER A 80 6.25 10.12 -12.20
CA SER A 80 6.19 10.15 -13.67
C SER A 80 7.51 10.58 -14.36
N GLN A 81 8.43 11.18 -13.62
CA GLN A 81 9.79 11.49 -14.10
C GLN A 81 10.72 10.28 -13.89
N ILE A 82 10.52 9.53 -12.80
CA ILE A 82 11.32 8.35 -12.45
C ILE A 82 10.92 7.16 -13.32
N PHE A 83 9.61 6.92 -13.52
CA PHE A 83 9.06 5.73 -14.16
C PHE A 83 8.41 5.98 -15.53
N SER A 84 8.34 7.20 -16.00
CA SER A 84 7.53 7.62 -17.15
C SER A 84 6.02 7.43 -16.97
N LYS A 85 5.23 8.01 -17.89
CA LYS A 85 3.77 7.82 -17.91
C LYS A 85 3.40 6.42 -18.41
N SER A 86 2.34 5.85 -17.86
CA SER A 86 1.86 4.51 -18.27
C SER A 86 2.91 3.40 -18.19
N PHE A 87 3.79 3.49 -17.22
CA PHE A 87 4.91 2.56 -17.02
C PHE A 87 4.45 1.19 -16.50
N CYS A 88 3.57 1.16 -15.48
CA CYS A 88 3.27 -0.06 -14.74
C CYS A 88 1.83 -0.55 -14.90
N ASN A 89 1.62 -1.81 -14.53
CA ASN A 89 0.32 -2.47 -14.52
C ASN A 89 -0.35 -2.36 -13.15
N THR A 90 0.46 -2.28 -12.10
CA THR A 90 -0.01 -2.29 -10.71
C THR A 90 0.79 -1.30 -9.89
N VAL A 91 0.09 -0.47 -9.10
CA VAL A 91 0.68 0.35 -8.04
C VAL A 91 0.15 -0.16 -6.70
N ILE A 92 1.01 -0.18 -5.69
CA ILE A 92 0.69 -0.57 -4.31
C ILE A 92 1.15 0.55 -3.39
N SER A 93 0.37 0.90 -2.38
CA SER A 93 0.81 1.87 -1.37
C SER A 93 0.21 1.57 0.00
N ASN A 94 1.05 1.61 1.02
CA ASN A 94 0.70 1.71 2.42
C ASN A 94 1.14 3.09 2.92
N PRO A 95 0.37 4.15 2.61
CA PRO A 95 0.79 5.52 2.92
C PRO A 95 0.70 5.81 4.42
N PRO A 96 1.41 6.82 4.93
CA PRO A 96 1.23 7.25 6.32
C PRO A 96 -0.21 7.71 6.58
N TYR A 97 -0.78 7.31 7.74
CA TYR A 97 -2.22 7.45 8.05
C TYR A 97 -2.65 8.76 8.71
N ILE A 98 -1.81 9.77 8.74
CA ILE A 98 -1.98 10.90 9.62
C ILE A 98 -2.88 11.98 9.02
N LYS A 99 -3.88 12.46 9.80
CA LYS A 99 -4.59 13.71 9.53
C LYS A 99 -3.85 14.86 10.18
N THR A 100 -3.67 15.95 9.46
CA THR A 100 -3.09 17.23 9.95
C THR A 100 -3.94 17.93 11.00
N THR A 101 -5.12 17.42 11.36
CA THR A 101 -6.03 18.05 12.32
C THR A 101 -6.57 17.04 13.33
N GLN A 102 -6.29 17.35 14.61
CA GLN A 102 -6.88 16.84 15.87
C GLN A 102 -6.15 15.67 16.55
N GLY A 103 -5.48 16.03 17.63
CA GLY A 103 -5.07 15.14 18.72
C GLY A 103 -3.85 15.68 19.44
N LYS A 104 -3.84 15.68 20.76
CA LYS A 104 -2.65 15.93 21.59
C LYS A 104 -1.63 14.83 21.30
N LEU A 105 -0.71 15.09 20.40
CA LEU A 105 0.41 14.20 20.07
C LEU A 105 1.60 14.55 20.96
N ASN A 106 2.36 13.56 21.37
CA ASN A 106 3.65 13.81 22.02
C ASN A 106 4.57 14.58 21.08
N PRO A 107 5.40 15.52 21.59
CA PRO A 107 6.25 16.38 20.75
C PRO A 107 7.23 15.65 19.82
N SER A 108 7.63 14.42 20.16
CA SER A 108 8.48 13.55 19.33
C SER A 108 7.70 12.85 18.21
N GLU A 109 6.47 12.42 18.48
CA GLU A 109 5.57 11.81 17.50
C GLU A 109 5.05 12.87 16.53
N SER A 110 4.68 14.07 17.01
CA SER A 110 4.21 15.15 16.16
C SER A 110 5.29 15.64 15.17
N LYS A 111 6.58 15.62 15.52
CA LYS A 111 7.67 15.97 14.62
C LYS A 111 7.89 14.93 13.50
N ASN A 112 7.80 13.65 13.82
CA ASN A 112 7.92 12.59 12.81
C ASN A 112 6.70 12.55 11.91
N ILE A 113 5.53 12.74 12.47
CA ILE A 113 4.22 12.82 11.82
C ILE A 113 4.16 14.01 10.85
N ALA A 114 4.49 15.21 11.33
CA ALA A 114 4.52 16.41 10.51
C ALA A 114 5.53 16.29 9.35
N ARG A 115 6.66 15.62 9.54
CA ARG A 115 7.63 15.36 8.44
C ARG A 115 7.03 14.46 7.36
N HIS A 116 6.26 13.45 7.71
CA HIS A 116 5.68 12.51 6.74
C HIS A 116 4.50 13.13 5.96
N GLU A 117 3.63 13.93 6.60
CA GLU A 117 2.52 14.62 5.91
C GLU A 117 2.97 15.83 5.09
N ILE A 118 4.01 16.55 5.52
CA ILE A 118 4.63 17.60 4.72
C ILE A 118 5.22 17.02 3.42
N LEU A 119 5.60 15.74 3.44
CA LEU A 119 6.18 15.07 2.29
C LEU A 119 5.14 14.51 1.30
N CYS A 120 3.94 14.08 1.76
CA CYS A 120 2.98 13.39 0.90
C CYS A 120 1.56 13.36 1.48
N THR A 121 0.60 13.90 0.74
CA THR A 121 -0.84 13.79 1.04
C THR A 121 -1.43 12.53 0.39
N LEU A 122 -2.65 12.13 0.80
CA LEU A 122 -3.37 11.05 0.15
C LEU A 122 -3.63 11.34 -1.34
N GLU A 123 -3.93 12.59 -1.68
CA GLU A 123 -4.09 13.02 -3.06
C GLU A 123 -2.81 12.90 -3.87
N ASP A 124 -1.65 13.22 -3.29
CA ASP A 124 -0.35 13.02 -3.94
C ASP A 124 -0.12 11.56 -4.32
N VAL A 125 -0.48 10.62 -3.43
CA VAL A 125 -0.35 9.18 -3.69
C VAL A 125 -1.24 8.76 -4.85
N ILE A 126 -2.53 9.12 -4.81
CA ILE A 126 -3.52 8.73 -5.82
C ILE A 126 -3.19 9.34 -7.17
N SER A 127 -2.89 10.66 -7.21
CA SER A 127 -2.54 11.35 -8.46
C SER A 127 -1.24 10.84 -9.09
N SER A 128 -0.25 10.50 -8.26
CA SER A 128 1.01 9.94 -8.74
C SER A 128 0.83 8.51 -9.29
N ALA A 129 -0.01 7.70 -8.64
CA ALA A 129 -0.38 6.38 -9.14
C ALA A 129 -1.11 6.48 -10.50
N GLU A 130 -2.03 7.44 -10.64
CA GLU A 130 -2.74 7.68 -11.91
C GLU A 130 -1.75 7.94 -13.06
N LYS A 131 -0.76 8.80 -12.84
CA LYS A 131 0.20 9.21 -13.89
C LYS A 131 1.03 8.05 -14.44
N ILE A 132 1.46 7.11 -13.58
CA ILE A 132 2.34 6.01 -13.98
C ILE A 132 1.62 4.71 -14.33
N LEU A 133 0.34 4.57 -13.95
CA LEU A 133 -0.46 3.40 -14.32
C LEU A 133 -0.89 3.45 -15.79
N LYS A 134 -0.80 2.30 -16.44
CA LYS A 134 -1.45 2.06 -17.74
C LYS A 134 -2.97 2.19 -17.61
N SER A 135 -3.67 2.37 -18.73
CA SER A 135 -5.14 2.26 -18.74
C SER A 135 -5.56 0.88 -18.22
N HIS A 136 -6.62 0.83 -17.43
CA HIS A 136 -7.08 -0.36 -16.69
C HIS A 136 -6.07 -0.94 -15.69
N GLY A 137 -4.97 -0.25 -15.42
CA GLY A 137 -4.02 -0.59 -14.37
C GLY A 137 -4.67 -0.55 -12.99
N ARG A 138 -4.12 -1.31 -12.05
CA ARG A 138 -4.69 -1.53 -10.72
C ARG A 138 -3.91 -0.76 -9.67
N PHE A 139 -4.64 -0.18 -8.74
CA PHE A 139 -4.09 0.48 -7.57
C PHE A 139 -4.61 -0.21 -6.31
N PHE A 140 -3.70 -0.72 -5.49
CA PHE A 140 -3.98 -1.33 -4.20
C PHE A 140 -3.49 -0.43 -3.08
N MET A 141 -4.34 -0.22 -2.09
CA MET A 141 -4.01 0.62 -0.94
C MET A 141 -4.65 0.06 0.32
N ILE A 142 -3.93 0.18 1.44
CA ILE A 142 -4.49 0.05 2.79
C ILE A 142 -4.53 1.43 3.42
N HIS A 143 -5.61 1.75 4.11
CA HIS A 143 -5.76 3.04 4.79
C HIS A 143 -6.71 2.92 5.99
N ARG A 144 -6.78 3.97 6.81
CA ARG A 144 -7.76 4.06 7.90
C ARG A 144 -9.18 4.10 7.35
N SER A 145 -10.11 3.41 8.02
CA SER A 145 -11.52 3.36 7.62
C SER A 145 -12.26 4.70 7.74
N ASP A 146 -11.80 5.59 8.65
CA ASP A 146 -12.39 6.91 8.88
C ASP A 146 -12.08 7.94 7.77
N ARG A 147 -11.30 7.54 6.75
CA ARG A 147 -11.03 8.36 5.55
C ARG A 147 -11.68 7.81 4.27
N LEU A 148 -12.67 6.94 4.43
CA LEU A 148 -13.31 6.27 3.31
C LEU A 148 -13.96 7.26 2.33
N ASP A 149 -14.65 8.28 2.84
CA ASP A 149 -15.29 9.34 2.05
C ASP A 149 -14.27 10.11 1.21
N GLU A 150 -13.17 10.54 1.82
CA GLU A 150 -12.08 11.22 1.13
C GLU A 150 -11.45 10.34 0.05
N ILE A 151 -11.22 9.05 0.36
CA ILE A 151 -10.68 8.09 -0.60
C ILE A 151 -11.59 7.97 -1.83
N PHE A 152 -12.91 7.85 -1.66
CA PHE A 152 -13.84 7.77 -2.77
C PHE A 152 -13.81 9.04 -3.65
N ILE A 153 -13.82 10.22 -3.02
CA ILE A 153 -13.78 11.50 -3.72
C ILE A 153 -12.49 11.63 -4.54
N LEU A 154 -11.34 11.33 -3.93
CA LEU A 154 -10.04 11.45 -4.59
C LEU A 154 -9.86 10.41 -5.71
N MET A 155 -10.31 9.17 -5.50
CA MET A 155 -10.29 8.13 -6.54
C MET A 155 -11.09 8.58 -7.76
N GLU A 156 -12.30 9.08 -7.56
CA GLU A 156 -13.15 9.59 -8.65
C GLU A 156 -12.51 10.77 -9.39
N LYS A 157 -11.95 11.73 -8.64
CA LYS A 157 -11.24 12.90 -9.18
C LYS A 157 -10.08 12.51 -10.10
N HIS A 158 -9.38 11.41 -9.78
CA HIS A 158 -8.20 10.93 -10.51
C HIS A 158 -8.47 9.74 -11.42
N SER A 159 -9.71 9.63 -11.95
CA SER A 159 -10.11 8.62 -12.94
C SER A 159 -9.96 7.17 -12.47
N PHE A 160 -10.01 6.93 -11.17
CA PHE A 160 -10.09 5.60 -10.60
C PHE A 160 -11.53 5.20 -10.26
N LYS A 161 -11.87 3.94 -10.48
CA LYS A 161 -13.07 3.31 -9.94
C LYS A 161 -12.69 2.23 -8.94
N ILE A 162 -13.20 2.32 -7.72
CA ILE A 162 -13.01 1.29 -6.72
C ILE A 162 -13.72 0.02 -7.18
N LYS A 163 -13.02 -1.11 -7.18
CA LYS A 163 -13.51 -2.41 -7.66
C LYS A 163 -13.67 -3.42 -6.55
N ARG A 164 -12.80 -3.39 -5.54
CA ARG A 164 -12.92 -4.21 -4.34
C ARG A 164 -12.63 -3.36 -3.11
N LEU A 165 -13.40 -3.62 -2.07
CA LEU A 165 -13.25 -3.00 -0.75
C LEU A 165 -13.35 -4.09 0.30
N GLN A 166 -12.45 -4.09 1.28
CA GLN A 166 -12.49 -4.97 2.44
C GLN A 166 -12.23 -4.19 3.71
N PHE A 167 -13.16 -4.28 4.65
CA PHE A 167 -12.98 -3.68 5.98
C PHE A 167 -12.19 -4.60 6.89
N VAL A 168 -11.27 -4.01 7.65
CA VAL A 168 -10.43 -4.72 8.64
C VAL A 168 -10.88 -4.32 10.04
N PHE A 169 -11.30 -5.31 10.81
CA PHE A 169 -11.81 -5.17 12.17
C PHE A 169 -10.78 -5.70 13.16
N PRO A 170 -10.49 -4.99 14.26
CA PRO A 170 -9.64 -5.53 15.31
C PRO A 170 -10.28 -6.76 15.97
N PHE A 171 -11.58 -6.68 16.25
CA PHE A 171 -12.46 -7.75 16.76
C PHE A 171 -13.83 -7.61 16.11
N ILE A 172 -14.59 -8.70 16.06
CA ILE A 172 -15.90 -8.71 15.38
C ILE A 172 -16.88 -7.68 15.95
N GLU A 173 -16.81 -7.38 17.25
CA GLU A 173 -17.72 -6.45 17.95
C GLU A 173 -17.23 -4.99 17.90
N LYS A 174 -16.04 -4.72 17.34
CA LYS A 174 -15.46 -3.38 17.25
C LYS A 174 -15.68 -2.80 15.85
N PRO A 175 -15.74 -1.48 15.72
CA PRO A 175 -15.78 -0.87 14.37
C PRO A 175 -14.50 -1.18 13.59
N PRO A 176 -14.57 -1.14 12.24
CA PRO A 176 -13.40 -1.33 11.40
C PRO A 176 -12.39 -0.20 11.62
N VAL A 177 -11.12 -0.54 11.65
CA VAL A 177 -10.03 0.42 11.84
C VAL A 177 -9.29 0.74 10.54
N MET A 178 -9.28 -0.22 9.60
CA MET A 178 -8.61 -0.10 8.32
C MET A 178 -9.52 -0.57 7.18
N ILE A 179 -9.18 -0.15 5.98
CA ILE A 179 -9.78 -0.61 4.73
C ILE A 179 -8.68 -0.99 3.74
N LEU A 180 -8.94 -2.05 2.99
CA LEU A 180 -8.17 -2.46 1.82
C LEU A 180 -8.97 -2.09 0.58
N VAL A 181 -8.33 -1.40 -0.35
CA VAL A 181 -8.97 -0.86 -1.55
C VAL A 181 -8.23 -1.35 -2.79
N GLU A 182 -8.96 -1.94 -3.74
CA GLU A 182 -8.51 -2.06 -5.13
C GLU A 182 -9.29 -1.08 -5.98
N ALA A 183 -8.57 -0.19 -6.65
CA ALA A 183 -9.12 0.69 -7.67
C ALA A 183 -8.51 0.40 -9.03
N ARG A 184 -9.22 0.73 -10.10
CA ARG A 184 -8.74 0.59 -11.49
C ARG A 184 -8.89 1.88 -12.25
N LYS A 185 -7.82 2.28 -12.94
CA LYS A 185 -7.79 3.46 -13.78
C LYS A 185 -8.69 3.28 -15.00
N ASN A 186 -9.54 4.29 -15.29
CA ASN A 186 -10.45 4.34 -16.44
C ASN A 186 -11.38 3.11 -16.53
N ALA A 187 -11.82 2.57 -15.41
CA ALA A 187 -12.74 1.45 -15.36
C ALA A 187 -14.20 1.93 -15.24
N ASN A 188 -15.15 1.03 -15.50
CA ASN A 188 -16.57 1.26 -15.25
C ASN A 188 -16.90 1.19 -13.76
N ASN A 189 -18.05 1.74 -13.36
CA ASN A 189 -18.56 1.65 -11.99
C ASN A 189 -18.78 0.20 -11.53
N GLY A 190 -19.04 0.02 -10.26
CA GLY A 190 -19.32 -1.25 -9.61
C GLY A 190 -18.20 -1.68 -8.67
N VAL A 191 -18.53 -1.69 -7.37
CA VAL A 191 -17.65 -2.11 -6.28
C VAL A 191 -18.14 -3.42 -5.67
N LYS A 192 -17.22 -4.34 -5.41
CA LYS A 192 -17.48 -5.54 -4.62
C LYS A 192 -16.94 -5.33 -3.21
N VAL A 193 -17.83 -5.29 -2.23
CA VAL A 193 -17.45 -5.33 -0.81
C VAL A 193 -17.22 -6.79 -0.45
N LEU A 194 -16.02 -7.09 0.07
CA LEU A 194 -15.62 -8.41 0.49
C LEU A 194 -16.07 -8.66 1.94
N GLU A 195 -16.03 -9.93 2.34
CA GLU A 195 -16.27 -10.31 3.74
C GLU A 195 -15.30 -9.58 4.67
N PRO A 196 -15.77 -9.20 5.89
CA PRO A 196 -14.91 -8.56 6.87
C PRO A 196 -13.67 -9.38 7.17
N LEU A 197 -12.52 -8.69 7.30
CA LEU A 197 -11.29 -9.30 7.79
C LEU A 197 -11.17 -9.02 9.30
N ILE A 198 -11.26 -10.04 10.11
CA ILE A 198 -11.13 -9.94 11.57
C ILE A 198 -9.68 -10.20 11.96
N MET A 199 -9.07 -9.28 12.72
CA MET A 199 -7.65 -9.41 13.09
C MET A 199 -7.44 -10.41 14.22
N TYR A 200 -8.28 -10.36 15.26
CA TYR A 200 -8.12 -11.15 16.48
C TYR A 200 -9.41 -11.87 16.84
N ASP A 201 -9.30 -13.15 17.20
CA ASP A 201 -10.38 -13.91 17.83
C ASP A 201 -10.52 -13.52 19.32
N SER A 202 -9.37 -13.24 19.97
CA SER A 202 -9.30 -12.70 21.33
C SER A 202 -8.01 -11.92 21.53
N LYS A 203 -7.85 -11.26 22.68
CA LYS A 203 -6.67 -10.44 22.98
C LYS A 203 -5.38 -11.23 22.82
N GLY A 204 -4.56 -10.84 21.84
CA GLY A 204 -3.25 -11.45 21.55
C GLY A 204 -3.31 -12.73 20.69
N ILE A 205 -4.50 -13.18 20.27
CA ILE A 205 -4.67 -14.37 19.41
C ILE A 205 -5.19 -13.91 18.05
N TYR A 206 -4.40 -14.11 17.00
CA TYR A 206 -4.81 -13.82 15.63
C TYR A 206 -5.94 -14.75 15.19
N SER A 207 -6.83 -14.21 14.36
CA SER A 207 -7.86 -15.01 13.71
C SER A 207 -7.26 -15.97 12.68
N LYS A 208 -8.02 -17.02 12.33
CA LYS A 208 -7.65 -17.95 11.25
C LYS A 208 -7.42 -17.24 9.91
N GLN A 209 -8.14 -16.14 9.65
CA GLN A 209 -7.94 -15.33 8.44
C GLN A 209 -6.54 -14.70 8.41
N ILE A 210 -6.10 -14.14 9.52
CA ILE A 210 -4.75 -13.55 9.65
C ILE A 210 -3.67 -14.61 9.57
N GLU A 211 -3.85 -15.74 10.26
CA GLU A 211 -2.91 -16.86 10.17
C GLU A 211 -2.76 -17.37 8.73
N ALA A 212 -3.87 -17.46 7.99
CA ALA A 212 -3.83 -17.85 6.59
C ALA A 212 -3.07 -16.87 5.71
N ILE A 213 -3.19 -15.55 6.00
CA ILE A 213 -2.41 -14.52 5.30
C ILE A 213 -0.93 -14.68 5.61
N TYR A 214 -0.54 -14.83 6.87
CA TYR A 214 0.87 -15.04 7.24
C TYR A 214 1.46 -16.28 6.58
N LYS A 215 0.72 -17.41 6.58
CA LYS A 215 1.15 -18.68 5.95
C LYS A 215 1.46 -18.55 4.46
N LYS A 216 0.83 -17.61 3.74
CA LYS A 216 1.18 -17.35 2.32
C LYS A 216 2.60 -16.83 2.13
N PHE A 217 3.19 -16.20 3.15
CA PHE A 217 4.47 -15.52 3.08
C PHE A 217 5.56 -16.15 3.97
N THR A 218 5.21 -17.15 4.77
CA THR A 218 6.19 -17.98 5.50
C THR A 218 6.63 -19.13 4.59
N ARG A 219 7.91 -19.12 4.23
CA ARG A 219 8.58 -20.23 3.55
C ARG A 219 9.07 -21.26 4.55
#